data_28a45422e4749a949e96c74f8bac70b2
#
_entry.id   28a45422e4749a949e96c74f8bac70b2
#
_cell.length_a   1.000
_cell.length_b   1.000
_cell.length_c   1.000
_cell.angle_alpha   90.00
_cell.angle_beta   90.00
_cell.angle_gamma   90.00
#
_symmetry.space_group_name_H-M   'P 1'
#
loop_
_entity.id
_entity.type
_entity.pdbx_description
1 polymer ?
#
loop_
_entity_poly.entity_id
_entity_poly.type
_entity_poly.pdbx_seq_one_letter_code
_entity_poly.pdbx_strand_id
1 'polypeptide(L)'
;MSERRTELIPLADGSELRLTVAEPDSSVRGGIVVVHEARGVIDAVRRPAAGLAAEGWLVVMPHLYHRDGADELLADGDLDQVRDQVQRLSADSVLADTDASFRWLADREVTADRMGVVGFGLGGSVALIVAARRDLGAAVSVAAVGVLVPVSETLPPLMQAAPELRCPWLGIYGGDGVVPDDEIEKLRDAAASADVATDLVHFPNSQRRFDTDQDAAAEAWTRTLNWFDSHLR
;
A
#
# COMPACT_ATOMS: atom_id res chain seq x y z
N MET A 1 -17.55 3.33 16.01
CA MET A 1 -17.49 3.43 14.52
C MET A 1 -16.52 4.56 14.21
N SER A 2 -15.33 4.25 13.74
CA SER A 2 -14.33 5.25 13.36
C SER A 2 -14.93 6.25 12.36
N GLU A 3 -14.88 7.54 12.68
CA GLU A 3 -15.42 8.60 11.84
C GLU A 3 -14.52 8.71 10.59
N ARG A 4 -15.10 8.53 9.42
CA ARG A 4 -14.40 8.70 8.15
C ARG A 4 -14.66 10.10 7.62
N ARG A 5 -13.61 10.82 7.32
CA ARG A 5 -13.71 12.12 6.66
C ARG A 5 -12.83 12.17 5.41
N THR A 6 -13.15 13.08 4.52
CA THR A 6 -12.33 13.35 3.33
C THR A 6 -11.73 14.75 3.47
N GLU A 7 -10.44 14.87 3.22
CA GLU A 7 -9.72 16.14 3.18
C GLU A 7 -9.10 16.36 1.79
N LEU A 8 -9.00 17.62 1.38
CA LEU A 8 -8.25 18.04 0.20
C LEU A 8 -6.99 18.75 0.68
N ILE A 9 -5.84 18.31 0.19
CA ILE A 9 -4.55 18.92 0.52
C ILE A 9 -3.86 19.42 -0.74
N PRO A 10 -3.28 20.62 -0.73
CA PRO A 10 -2.59 21.17 -1.90
C PRO A 10 -1.27 20.43 -2.13
N LEU A 11 -0.97 20.17 -3.41
CA LEU A 11 0.29 19.64 -3.88
C LEU A 11 1.16 20.72 -4.51
N ALA A 12 2.47 20.44 -4.63
CA ALA A 12 3.43 21.36 -5.19
C ALA A 12 3.21 21.68 -6.68
N ASP A 13 2.54 20.78 -7.41
CA ASP A 13 2.17 20.95 -8.81
C ASP A 13 0.91 21.81 -9.03
N GLY A 14 0.30 22.28 -7.93
CA GLY A 14 -0.92 23.10 -7.95
C GLY A 14 -2.22 22.29 -7.99
N SER A 15 -2.15 20.96 -8.04
CA SER A 15 -3.31 20.08 -7.89
C SER A 15 -3.69 19.90 -6.42
N GLU A 16 -4.87 19.34 -6.16
CA GLU A 16 -5.33 18.98 -4.82
C GLU A 16 -5.42 17.45 -4.70
N LEU A 17 -4.73 16.90 -3.71
CA LEU A 17 -4.84 15.50 -3.36
C LEU A 17 -6.00 15.28 -2.41
N ARG A 18 -6.90 14.38 -2.78
CA ARG A 18 -7.95 13.89 -1.88
C ARG A 18 -7.39 12.81 -0.98
N LEU A 19 -7.58 12.96 0.33
CA LEU A 19 -7.29 11.96 1.34
C LEU A 19 -8.59 11.48 1.98
N THR A 20 -8.81 10.18 2.03
CA THR A 20 -9.79 9.60 2.95
C THR A 20 -9.07 9.25 4.25
N VAL A 21 -9.57 9.76 5.37
CA VAL A 21 -8.98 9.60 6.71
C VAL A 21 -9.84 8.66 7.54
N ALA A 22 -9.21 7.74 8.27
CA ALA A 22 -9.83 6.96 9.33
C ALA A 22 -9.06 7.20 10.64
N GLU A 23 -9.75 7.76 11.61
CA GLU A 23 -9.17 8.11 12.91
C GLU A 23 -9.43 6.98 13.93
N PRO A 24 -8.48 6.69 14.82
CA PRO A 24 -8.70 5.77 15.91
C PRO A 24 -9.61 6.40 16.98
N ASP A 25 -10.40 5.56 17.64
CA ASP A 25 -11.20 5.97 18.81
C ASP A 25 -10.35 6.13 20.10
N SER A 26 -9.06 5.79 20.03
CA SER A 26 -8.07 5.83 21.11
C SER A 26 -6.91 6.81 20.81
N SER A 27 -5.91 6.88 21.69
CA SER A 27 -4.69 7.63 21.42
C SER A 27 -3.97 7.10 20.19
N VAL A 28 -3.46 8.01 19.34
CA VAL A 28 -2.74 7.69 18.12
C VAL A 28 -1.42 6.98 18.43
N ARG A 29 -1.25 5.75 17.97
CA ARG A 29 -0.02 4.95 18.13
C ARG A 29 1.04 5.33 17.10
N GLY A 30 0.60 5.78 15.92
CA GLY A 30 1.41 6.16 14.77
C GLY A 30 0.52 6.37 13.56
N GLY A 31 1.07 6.48 12.37
CA GLY A 31 0.33 6.77 11.14
C GLY A 31 0.57 5.72 10.05
N ILE A 32 -0.47 5.34 9.33
CA ILE A 32 -0.36 4.40 8.21
C ILE A 32 -0.98 5.01 6.95
N VAL A 33 -0.18 5.05 5.88
CA VAL A 33 -0.68 5.34 4.54
C VAL A 33 -1.16 4.04 3.93
N VAL A 34 -2.44 3.97 3.57
CA VAL A 34 -3.04 2.82 2.89
C VAL A 34 -3.20 3.13 1.41
N VAL A 35 -2.46 2.42 0.56
CA VAL A 35 -2.49 2.61 -0.89
C VAL A 35 -3.49 1.66 -1.53
N HIS A 36 -4.39 2.22 -2.32
CA HIS A 36 -5.49 1.48 -2.92
C HIS A 36 -5.07 0.59 -4.09
N GLU A 37 -5.90 -0.39 -4.40
CA GLU A 37 -5.78 -1.22 -5.60
C GLU A 37 -6.21 -0.46 -6.87
N ALA A 38 -6.11 -1.12 -8.03
CA ALA A 38 -6.34 -0.50 -9.34
C ALA A 38 -7.71 0.18 -9.53
N ARG A 39 -8.72 -0.13 -8.71
CA ARG A 39 -10.05 0.49 -8.77
C ARG A 39 -10.25 1.72 -7.87
N GLY A 40 -9.21 2.15 -7.16
CA GLY A 40 -9.29 3.32 -6.27
C GLY A 40 -9.67 2.96 -4.83
N VAL A 41 -10.10 3.95 -4.06
CA VAL A 41 -10.44 3.82 -2.64
C VAL A 41 -11.84 3.22 -2.47
N ILE A 42 -11.99 1.95 -2.81
CA ILE A 42 -13.23 1.17 -2.68
C ILE A 42 -13.34 0.45 -1.32
N ASP A 43 -14.46 -0.21 -1.04
CA ASP A 43 -14.68 -0.90 0.24
C ASP A 43 -13.64 -1.97 0.57
N ALA A 44 -13.06 -2.62 -0.45
CA ALA A 44 -11.97 -3.58 -0.25
C ALA A 44 -10.72 -2.97 0.39
N VAL A 45 -10.51 -1.66 0.22
CA VAL A 45 -9.41 -0.89 0.85
C VAL A 45 -9.88 -0.21 2.13
N ARG A 46 -11.11 0.31 2.13
CA ARG A 46 -11.69 1.00 3.30
C ARG A 46 -11.83 0.10 4.52
N ARG A 47 -12.13 -1.20 4.34
CA ARG A 47 -12.28 -2.15 5.46
C ARG A 47 -10.96 -2.40 6.19
N PRO A 48 -9.86 -2.79 5.54
CA PRO A 48 -8.55 -2.88 6.20
C PRO A 48 -8.12 -1.57 6.86
N ALA A 49 -8.35 -0.42 6.22
CA ALA A 49 -8.04 0.88 6.79
C ALA A 49 -8.82 1.15 8.10
N ALA A 50 -10.11 0.81 8.14
CA ALA A 50 -10.91 0.90 9.36
C ALA A 50 -10.43 -0.09 10.44
N GLY A 51 -9.97 -1.28 10.04
CA GLY A 51 -9.35 -2.25 10.95
C GLY A 51 -8.07 -1.70 11.59
N LEU A 52 -7.19 -1.07 10.80
CA LEU A 52 -5.98 -0.43 11.32
C LEU A 52 -6.32 0.73 12.28
N ALA A 53 -7.34 1.54 11.95
CA ALA A 53 -7.78 2.60 12.84
C ALA A 53 -8.33 2.05 14.16
N ALA A 54 -9.07 0.92 14.14
CA ALA A 54 -9.54 0.25 15.36
C ALA A 54 -8.39 -0.25 16.25
N GLU A 55 -7.23 -0.57 15.66
CA GLU A 55 -6.00 -0.94 16.38
C GLU A 55 -5.19 0.27 16.88
N GLY A 56 -5.69 1.50 16.68
CA GLY A 56 -5.07 2.72 17.21
C GLY A 56 -4.17 3.48 16.23
N TRP A 57 -4.16 3.12 14.93
CA TRP A 57 -3.38 3.83 13.93
C TRP A 57 -4.19 4.99 13.31
N LEU A 58 -3.54 6.14 13.10
CA LEU A 58 -4.09 7.20 12.26
C LEU A 58 -3.88 6.83 10.80
N VAL A 59 -4.96 6.60 10.06
CA VAL A 59 -4.90 6.05 8.69
C VAL A 59 -5.30 7.08 7.66
N VAL A 60 -4.50 7.20 6.59
CA VAL A 60 -4.82 8.01 5.43
C VAL A 60 -4.74 7.20 4.14
N MET A 61 -5.71 7.42 3.25
CA MET A 61 -5.80 6.78 1.94
C MET A 61 -5.75 7.86 0.86
N PRO A 62 -4.60 8.05 0.17
CA PRO A 62 -4.54 8.97 -0.96
C PRO A 62 -5.31 8.42 -2.16
N HIS A 63 -6.06 9.30 -2.84
CA HIS A 63 -6.75 8.99 -4.10
C HIS A 63 -5.80 9.25 -5.26
N LEU A 64 -5.06 8.23 -5.71
CA LEU A 64 -3.98 8.39 -6.70
C LEU A 64 -4.44 8.84 -8.08
N TYR A 65 -5.75 8.76 -8.37
CA TYR A 65 -6.33 9.16 -9.66
C TYR A 65 -6.90 10.59 -9.67
N HIS A 66 -6.64 11.37 -8.62
CA HIS A 66 -7.22 12.72 -8.46
C HIS A 66 -6.88 13.66 -9.62
N ARG A 67 -5.69 13.50 -10.26
CA ARG A 67 -5.25 14.34 -11.38
C ARG A 67 -6.10 14.13 -12.64
N ASP A 68 -6.71 12.96 -12.78
CA ASP A 68 -7.58 12.61 -13.91
C ASP A 68 -9.06 12.82 -13.59
N GLY A 69 -9.38 13.32 -12.39
CA GLY A 69 -10.76 13.49 -11.92
C GLY A 69 -11.47 12.16 -11.65
N ALA A 70 -10.74 11.06 -11.55
CA ALA A 70 -11.25 9.74 -11.23
C ALA A 70 -10.90 9.42 -9.76
N ASP A 71 -11.89 9.33 -8.90
CA ASP A 71 -11.66 8.94 -7.50
C ASP A 71 -11.77 7.43 -7.30
N GLU A 72 -12.74 6.83 -7.96
CA GLU A 72 -13.03 5.41 -7.90
C GLU A 72 -13.47 4.94 -9.30
N LEU A 73 -12.92 3.83 -9.74
CA LEU A 73 -13.44 3.14 -10.92
C LEU A 73 -14.50 2.15 -10.46
N LEU A 74 -15.64 2.15 -11.12
CA LEU A 74 -16.77 1.30 -10.73
C LEU A 74 -16.33 -0.16 -10.62
N ALA A 75 -16.85 -0.84 -9.61
CA ALA A 75 -16.53 -2.25 -9.36
C ALA A 75 -16.82 -3.14 -10.59
N ASP A 76 -17.88 -2.79 -11.34
CA ASP A 76 -18.30 -3.46 -12.58
C ASP A 76 -17.78 -2.73 -13.84
N GLY A 77 -16.88 -1.74 -13.67
CA GLY A 77 -16.31 -0.96 -14.78
C GLY A 77 -15.43 -1.82 -15.69
N ASP A 78 -15.30 -1.38 -16.92
CA ASP A 78 -14.51 -1.98 -17.97
C ASP A 78 -13.05 -2.15 -17.51
N LEU A 79 -12.50 -3.35 -17.65
CA LEU A 79 -11.10 -3.67 -17.32
C LEU A 79 -10.10 -2.83 -18.14
N ASP A 80 -10.46 -2.44 -19.34
CA ASP A 80 -9.64 -1.57 -20.18
C ASP A 80 -9.52 -0.17 -19.60
N GLN A 81 -10.62 0.39 -19.04
CA GLN A 81 -10.58 1.67 -18.33
C GLN A 81 -9.68 1.60 -17.09
N VAL A 82 -9.75 0.50 -16.33
CA VAL A 82 -8.88 0.28 -15.18
C VAL A 82 -7.41 0.24 -15.62
N ARG A 83 -7.12 -0.49 -16.70
CA ARG A 83 -5.75 -0.60 -17.24
C ARG A 83 -5.24 0.76 -17.70
N ASP A 84 -6.03 1.49 -18.47
CA ASP A 84 -5.68 2.83 -18.97
C ASP A 84 -5.38 3.79 -17.82
N GLN A 85 -6.18 3.73 -16.75
CA GLN A 85 -5.96 4.58 -15.58
C GLN A 85 -4.66 4.21 -14.84
N VAL A 86 -4.36 2.93 -14.69
CA VAL A 86 -3.10 2.46 -14.09
C VAL A 86 -1.90 2.90 -14.94
N GLN A 87 -2.00 2.84 -16.27
CA GLN A 87 -0.92 3.26 -17.17
C GLN A 87 -0.57 4.76 -17.08
N ARG A 88 -1.48 5.60 -16.61
CA ARG A 88 -1.24 7.03 -16.40
C ARG A 88 -0.48 7.36 -15.12
N LEU A 89 -0.40 6.40 -14.18
CA LEU A 89 0.38 6.60 -12.97
C LEU A 89 1.86 6.66 -13.28
N SER A 90 2.54 7.65 -12.73
CA SER A 90 3.99 7.79 -12.81
C SER A 90 4.65 7.60 -11.44
N ALA A 91 5.93 7.23 -11.44
CA ALA A 91 6.70 7.14 -10.20
C ALA A 91 6.70 8.48 -9.45
N ASP A 92 6.84 9.60 -10.18
CA ASP A 92 6.84 10.94 -9.58
C ASP A 92 5.49 11.27 -8.96
N SER A 93 4.36 10.94 -9.64
CA SER A 93 3.02 11.23 -9.10
C SER A 93 2.72 10.42 -7.84
N VAL A 94 2.99 9.10 -7.85
CA VAL A 94 2.72 8.25 -6.67
C VAL A 94 3.61 8.61 -5.48
N LEU A 95 4.88 8.98 -5.73
CA LEU A 95 5.78 9.46 -4.67
C LEU A 95 5.34 10.82 -4.13
N ALA A 96 4.92 11.76 -4.99
CA ALA A 96 4.41 13.06 -4.56
C ALA A 96 3.16 12.91 -3.67
N ASP A 97 2.22 12.04 -4.06
CA ASP A 97 0.98 11.80 -3.32
C ASP A 97 1.23 11.11 -1.97
N THR A 98 2.12 10.13 -1.95
CA THR A 98 2.50 9.46 -0.70
C THR A 98 3.31 10.37 0.21
N ASP A 99 4.23 11.18 -0.32
CA ASP A 99 4.97 12.20 0.45
C ASP A 99 4.04 13.24 1.07
N ALA A 100 3.02 13.68 0.33
CA ALA A 100 2.02 14.59 0.86
C ALA A 100 1.20 13.94 1.98
N SER A 101 0.88 12.64 1.85
CA SER A 101 0.20 11.87 2.89
C SER A 101 1.07 11.70 4.14
N PHE A 102 2.37 11.43 4.01
CA PHE A 102 3.30 11.38 5.14
C PHE A 102 3.49 12.75 5.79
N ARG A 103 3.53 13.83 5.01
CA ARG A 103 3.58 15.18 5.56
C ARG A 103 2.32 15.51 6.35
N TRP A 104 1.14 15.11 5.85
CA TRP A 104 -0.12 15.26 6.56
C TRP A 104 -0.12 14.53 7.92
N LEU A 105 0.52 13.35 8.01
CA LEU A 105 0.73 12.63 9.27
C LEU A 105 1.75 13.34 10.16
N ALA A 106 2.85 13.86 9.60
CA ALA A 106 3.87 14.62 10.35
C ALA A 106 3.30 15.89 10.98
N ASP A 107 2.42 16.63 10.28
CA ASP A 107 1.71 17.78 10.80
C ASP A 107 0.79 17.44 12.01
N ARG A 108 0.57 16.14 12.26
CA ARG A 108 -0.16 15.59 13.41
C ARG A 108 0.75 14.87 14.41
N GLU A 109 2.01 15.29 14.44
CA GLU A 109 3.03 14.83 15.40
C GLU A 109 3.39 13.33 15.27
N VAL A 110 3.11 12.69 14.12
CA VAL A 110 3.60 11.34 13.83
C VAL A 110 5.02 11.44 13.26
N THR A 111 5.98 10.82 13.92
CA THR A 111 7.38 10.77 13.48
C THR A 111 7.60 9.69 12.42
N ALA A 112 8.63 9.80 11.58
CA ALA A 112 8.86 8.90 10.45
C ALA A 112 9.02 7.43 10.86
N ASP A 113 9.65 7.16 12.02
CA ASP A 113 9.80 5.84 12.63
C ASP A 113 8.48 5.23 13.12
N ARG A 114 7.44 6.06 13.25
CA ARG A 114 6.06 5.64 13.57
C ARG A 114 5.12 5.73 12.37
N MET A 115 5.66 5.96 11.17
CA MET A 115 4.91 5.94 9.92
C MET A 115 5.10 4.64 9.18
N GLY A 116 4.00 4.06 8.71
CA GLY A 116 3.99 2.88 7.86
C GLY A 116 3.26 3.11 6.55
N VAL A 117 3.49 2.21 5.61
CA VAL A 117 2.71 2.13 4.37
C VAL A 117 2.22 0.69 4.16
N VAL A 118 0.98 0.53 3.76
CA VAL A 118 0.44 -0.75 3.30
C VAL A 118 -0.34 -0.55 2.02
N GLY A 119 -0.21 -1.48 1.09
CA GLY A 119 -0.93 -1.42 -0.16
C GLY A 119 -1.40 -2.78 -0.65
N PHE A 120 -2.44 -2.76 -1.49
CA PHE A 120 -3.11 -3.94 -2.02
C PHE A 120 -3.05 -3.96 -3.55
N GLY A 121 -2.66 -5.08 -4.15
CA GLY A 121 -2.52 -5.20 -5.60
C GLY A 121 -1.56 -4.16 -6.17
N LEU A 122 -2.05 -3.25 -7.02
CA LEU A 122 -1.32 -2.08 -7.49
C LEU A 122 -0.72 -1.28 -6.32
N GLY A 123 -1.52 -1.03 -5.28
CA GLY A 123 -1.06 -0.32 -4.08
C GLY A 123 0.06 -1.06 -3.36
N GLY A 124 0.08 -2.40 -3.40
CA GLY A 124 1.18 -3.21 -2.88
C GLY A 124 2.49 -2.94 -3.63
N SER A 125 2.42 -2.77 -4.95
CA SER A 125 3.58 -2.38 -5.77
C SER A 125 4.06 -0.97 -5.40
N VAL A 126 3.14 -0.03 -5.26
CA VAL A 126 3.46 1.34 -4.82
C VAL A 126 4.08 1.33 -3.42
N ALA A 127 3.55 0.54 -2.47
CA ALA A 127 4.08 0.46 -1.11
C ALA A 127 5.55 -0.02 -1.09
N LEU A 128 5.93 -1.02 -1.91
CA LEU A 128 7.31 -1.45 -2.04
C LEU A 128 8.19 -0.36 -2.66
N ILE A 129 7.72 0.30 -3.73
CA ILE A 129 8.46 1.39 -4.38
C ILE A 129 8.69 2.55 -3.41
N VAL A 130 7.68 2.91 -2.61
CA VAL A 130 7.80 3.93 -1.55
C VAL A 130 8.82 3.50 -0.50
N ALA A 131 8.76 2.24 -0.03
CA ALA A 131 9.70 1.68 0.93
C ALA A 131 11.16 1.66 0.43
N ALA A 132 11.36 1.54 -0.89
CA ALA A 132 12.68 1.64 -1.52
C ALA A 132 13.18 3.09 -1.66
N ARG A 133 12.35 4.10 -1.44
CA ARG A 133 12.67 5.52 -1.65
C ARG A 133 12.55 6.38 -0.40
N ARG A 134 11.93 5.87 0.68
CA ARG A 134 11.64 6.64 1.90
C ARG A 134 12.06 5.88 3.14
N ASP A 135 12.59 6.63 4.11
CA ASP A 135 12.91 6.12 5.43
C ASP A 135 11.64 6.15 6.30
N LEU A 136 11.02 4.99 6.44
CA LEU A 136 9.79 4.78 7.23
C LEU A 136 10.04 3.74 8.33
N GLY A 137 9.10 3.63 9.25
CA GLY A 137 9.15 2.57 10.26
C GLY A 137 8.91 1.18 9.67
N ALA A 138 7.95 1.03 8.74
CA ALA A 138 7.67 -0.26 8.09
C ALA A 138 6.83 -0.13 6.82
N ALA A 139 6.88 -1.16 5.97
CA ALA A 139 6.03 -1.28 4.79
C ALA A 139 5.45 -2.70 4.65
N VAL A 140 4.23 -2.79 4.11
CA VAL A 140 3.56 -4.06 3.81
C VAL A 140 2.98 -4.02 2.40
N SER A 141 3.24 -5.05 1.62
CA SER A 141 2.73 -5.22 0.26
C SER A 141 1.86 -6.48 0.18
N VAL A 142 0.57 -6.32 -0.08
CA VAL A 142 -0.36 -7.44 -0.22
C VAL A 142 -0.69 -7.66 -1.69
N ALA A 143 -0.38 -8.84 -2.21
CA ALA A 143 -0.63 -9.25 -3.59
C ALA A 143 -0.08 -8.23 -4.62
N ALA A 144 1.11 -7.68 -4.37
CA ALA A 144 1.75 -6.73 -5.26
C ALA A 144 1.98 -7.32 -6.65
N VAL A 145 1.76 -6.52 -7.68
CA VAL A 145 1.92 -6.91 -9.09
C VAL A 145 3.10 -6.19 -9.72
N GLY A 146 3.51 -6.59 -10.92
CA GLY A 146 4.61 -5.90 -11.59
C GLY A 146 5.99 -6.34 -11.10
N VAL A 147 6.15 -7.62 -10.77
CA VAL A 147 7.42 -8.16 -10.26
C VAL A 147 8.52 -8.05 -11.29
N LEU A 148 8.36 -8.65 -12.47
CA LEU A 148 9.35 -8.59 -13.56
C LEU A 148 9.00 -7.53 -14.61
N VAL A 149 7.71 -7.35 -14.89
CA VAL A 149 7.22 -6.39 -15.88
C VAL A 149 6.49 -5.27 -15.12
N PRO A 150 6.88 -4.00 -15.29
CA PRO A 150 6.28 -2.90 -14.54
C PRO A 150 4.78 -2.73 -14.86
N VAL A 151 4.02 -2.22 -13.89
CA VAL A 151 2.57 -2.00 -14.04
C VAL A 151 2.24 -0.76 -14.88
N SER A 152 3.19 0.17 -15.03
CA SER A 152 3.13 1.32 -15.95
C SER A 152 4.54 1.61 -16.48
N GLU A 153 4.65 2.39 -17.55
CA GLU A 153 5.94 2.66 -18.22
C GLU A 153 6.98 3.33 -17.33
N THR A 154 6.55 4.07 -16.32
CA THR A 154 7.45 4.88 -15.47
C THR A 154 7.65 4.31 -14.07
N LEU A 155 6.84 3.33 -13.66
CA LEU A 155 7.06 2.61 -12.41
C LEU A 155 8.12 1.53 -12.61
N PRO A 156 9.12 1.39 -11.72
CA PRO A 156 10.09 0.32 -11.85
C PRO A 156 9.45 -1.05 -11.59
N PRO A 157 9.94 -2.13 -12.20
CA PRO A 157 9.57 -3.48 -11.79
C PRO A 157 10.05 -3.71 -10.35
N LEU A 158 9.29 -4.50 -9.56
CA LEU A 158 9.57 -4.70 -8.15
C LEU A 158 10.92 -5.37 -7.91
N MET A 159 11.36 -6.24 -8.80
CA MET A 159 12.70 -6.85 -8.79
C MET A 159 13.83 -5.83 -8.78
N GLN A 160 13.62 -4.67 -9.41
CA GLN A 160 14.61 -3.59 -9.41
C GLN A 160 14.55 -2.74 -8.14
N ALA A 161 13.36 -2.57 -7.57
CA ALA A 161 13.15 -1.75 -6.37
C ALA A 161 13.46 -2.49 -5.06
N ALA A 162 13.20 -3.79 -4.99
CA ALA A 162 13.32 -4.58 -3.77
C ALA A 162 14.71 -4.58 -3.12
N PRO A 163 15.84 -4.64 -3.86
CA PRO A 163 17.17 -4.52 -3.25
C PRO A 163 17.47 -3.16 -2.61
N GLU A 164 16.69 -2.13 -2.97
CA GLU A 164 16.87 -0.75 -2.51
C GLU A 164 15.97 -0.40 -1.31
N LEU A 165 15.31 -1.38 -0.70
CA LEU A 165 14.44 -1.17 0.46
C LEU A 165 15.20 -0.46 1.60
N ARG A 166 14.57 0.56 2.19
CA ARG A 166 15.13 1.45 3.22
C ARG A 166 14.42 1.32 4.56
N CYS A 167 13.34 0.55 4.63
CA CYS A 167 12.63 0.24 5.86
C CYS A 167 12.21 -1.23 5.87
N PRO A 168 11.93 -1.82 7.04
CA PRO A 168 11.40 -3.17 7.16
C PRO A 168 10.20 -3.41 6.24
N TRP A 169 10.24 -4.49 5.45
CA TRP A 169 9.22 -4.79 4.45
C TRP A 169 8.68 -6.21 4.58
N LEU A 170 7.35 -6.33 4.54
CA LEU A 170 6.62 -7.60 4.49
C LEU A 170 5.86 -7.72 3.17
N GLY A 171 6.14 -8.77 2.41
CA GLY A 171 5.35 -9.20 1.25
C GLY A 171 4.36 -10.29 1.62
N ILE A 172 3.10 -10.19 1.17
CA ILE A 172 2.07 -11.21 1.39
C ILE A 172 1.43 -11.56 0.05
N TYR A 173 1.48 -12.82 -0.35
CA TYR A 173 0.97 -13.31 -1.61
C TYR A 173 0.02 -14.49 -1.44
N GLY A 174 -1.05 -14.53 -2.23
CA GLY A 174 -1.91 -15.70 -2.41
C GLY A 174 -1.50 -16.51 -3.64
N GLY A 175 -2.04 -17.72 -3.78
CA GLY A 175 -1.73 -18.68 -4.83
C GLY A 175 -2.68 -18.65 -6.04
N ASP A 176 -3.26 -17.51 -6.38
CA ASP A 176 -4.24 -17.37 -7.47
C ASP A 176 -3.63 -17.33 -8.90
N GLY A 177 -2.30 -17.43 -8.99
CA GLY A 177 -1.58 -17.45 -10.26
C GLY A 177 -1.49 -16.10 -10.99
N VAL A 178 -1.94 -15.01 -10.40
CA VAL A 178 -1.79 -13.64 -10.99
C VAL A 178 -0.32 -13.24 -11.04
N VAL A 179 0.43 -13.56 -9.99
CA VAL A 179 1.88 -13.48 -9.98
C VAL A 179 2.41 -14.92 -9.92
N PRO A 180 3.20 -15.37 -10.89
CA PRO A 180 3.77 -16.71 -10.89
C PRO A 180 4.62 -16.98 -9.65
N ASP A 181 4.57 -18.23 -9.13
CA ASP A 181 5.30 -18.60 -7.92
C ASP A 181 6.81 -18.38 -8.06
N ASP A 182 7.37 -18.58 -9.24
CA ASP A 182 8.80 -18.35 -9.51
C ASP A 182 9.15 -16.84 -9.49
N GLU A 183 8.22 -15.95 -9.83
CA GLU A 183 8.41 -14.50 -9.68
C GLU A 183 8.34 -14.09 -8.21
N ILE A 184 7.45 -14.70 -7.42
CA ILE A 184 7.34 -14.46 -5.98
C ILE A 184 8.65 -14.87 -5.28
N GLU A 185 9.23 -16.02 -5.63
CA GLU A 185 10.52 -16.46 -5.09
C GLU A 185 11.66 -15.51 -5.49
N LYS A 186 11.72 -15.09 -6.75
CA LYS A 186 12.71 -14.10 -7.19
C LYS A 186 12.60 -12.78 -6.42
N LEU A 187 11.37 -12.31 -6.17
CA LEU A 187 11.14 -11.10 -5.38
C LEU A 187 11.61 -11.28 -3.93
N ARG A 188 11.38 -12.46 -3.34
CA ARG A 188 11.88 -12.80 -2.01
C ARG A 188 13.40 -12.68 -1.95
N ASP A 189 14.10 -13.29 -2.91
CA ASP A 189 15.56 -13.26 -2.98
C ASP A 189 16.09 -11.84 -3.20
N ALA A 190 15.42 -11.06 -4.04
CA ALA A 190 15.78 -9.67 -4.30
C ALA A 190 15.61 -8.81 -3.03
N ALA A 191 14.48 -8.95 -2.34
CA ALA A 191 14.22 -8.22 -1.10
C ALA A 191 15.20 -8.63 0.03
N ALA A 192 15.56 -9.91 0.11
CA ALA A 192 16.54 -10.41 1.09
C ALA A 192 17.94 -9.83 0.89
N SER A 193 18.25 -9.23 -0.26
CA SER A 193 19.54 -8.56 -0.50
C SER A 193 19.59 -7.12 0.03
N ALA A 194 18.48 -6.57 0.52
CA ALA A 194 18.46 -5.25 1.15
C ALA A 194 19.04 -5.27 2.57
N ASP A 195 19.57 -4.14 3.03
CA ASP A 195 20.17 -4.00 4.37
C ASP A 195 19.14 -3.79 5.50
N VAL A 196 17.88 -4.19 5.27
CA VAL A 196 16.77 -4.04 6.23
C VAL A 196 16.07 -5.38 6.46
N ALA A 197 15.26 -5.49 7.51
CA ALA A 197 14.45 -6.67 7.75
C ALA A 197 13.42 -6.87 6.63
N THR A 198 13.41 -8.05 6.03
CA THR A 198 12.44 -8.42 5.00
C THR A 198 11.84 -9.79 5.28
N ASP A 199 10.55 -9.94 5.01
CA ASP A 199 9.88 -11.23 5.01
C ASP A 199 8.89 -11.29 3.84
N LEU A 200 8.67 -12.48 3.29
CA LEU A 200 7.67 -12.72 2.26
C LEU A 200 6.93 -14.01 2.57
N VAL A 201 5.62 -13.86 2.79
CA VAL A 201 4.72 -14.96 3.11
C VAL A 201 3.89 -15.30 1.87
N HIS A 202 3.91 -16.56 1.49
CA HIS A 202 3.13 -17.07 0.37
C HIS A 202 2.11 -18.11 0.86
N PHE A 203 0.85 -17.93 0.50
CA PHE A 203 -0.27 -18.82 0.77
C PHE A 203 -0.70 -19.52 -0.52
N PRO A 204 -0.03 -20.62 -0.96
CA PRO A 204 -0.18 -21.18 -2.29
C PRO A 204 -1.58 -21.76 -2.57
N ASN A 205 -2.34 -22.05 -1.53
CA ASN A 205 -3.69 -22.63 -1.64
C ASN A 205 -4.81 -21.59 -1.49
N SER A 206 -4.49 -20.31 -1.30
CA SER A 206 -5.46 -19.23 -1.13
C SER A 206 -5.55 -18.36 -2.37
N GLN A 207 -6.70 -17.67 -2.54
CA GLN A 207 -6.85 -16.69 -3.61
C GLN A 207 -6.10 -15.39 -3.28
N ARG A 208 -5.78 -14.59 -4.31
CA ARG A 208 -5.05 -13.34 -4.23
C ARG A 208 -5.59 -12.36 -3.18
N ARG A 209 -6.91 -12.23 -3.12
CA ARG A 209 -7.58 -11.28 -2.22
C ARG A 209 -7.93 -11.90 -0.88
N PHE A 210 -7.67 -13.17 -0.69
CA PHE A 210 -8.08 -13.93 0.49
C PHE A 210 -9.61 -13.92 0.75
N ASP A 211 -10.41 -13.49 -0.25
CA ASP A 211 -11.85 -13.28 -0.09
C ASP A 211 -12.61 -14.57 0.22
N THR A 212 -12.09 -15.69 -0.23
CA THR A 212 -12.70 -17.03 -0.10
C THR A 212 -12.07 -17.89 0.96
N ASP A 213 -10.89 -17.52 1.47
CA ASP A 213 -10.16 -18.23 2.51
C ASP A 213 -10.02 -17.36 3.74
N GLN A 214 -10.97 -17.52 4.68
CA GLN A 214 -11.02 -16.72 5.91
C GLN A 214 -9.81 -16.96 6.82
N ASP A 215 -9.24 -18.17 6.82
CA ASP A 215 -8.10 -18.49 7.66
C ASP A 215 -6.83 -17.84 7.11
N ALA A 216 -6.60 -17.89 5.80
CA ALA A 216 -5.50 -17.18 5.16
C ALA A 216 -5.62 -15.66 5.31
N ALA A 217 -6.84 -15.12 5.19
CA ALA A 217 -7.10 -13.69 5.42
C ALA A 217 -6.78 -13.27 6.86
N ALA A 218 -7.22 -14.06 7.85
CA ALA A 218 -6.96 -13.78 9.26
C ALA A 218 -5.46 -13.87 9.59
N GLU A 219 -4.75 -14.85 9.04
CA GLU A 219 -3.31 -14.99 9.20
C GLU A 219 -2.56 -13.83 8.54
N ALA A 220 -2.90 -13.45 7.31
CA ALA A 220 -2.32 -12.30 6.61
C ALA A 220 -2.53 -10.99 7.39
N TRP A 221 -3.73 -10.80 7.95
CA TRP A 221 -4.04 -9.67 8.81
C TRP A 221 -3.19 -9.65 10.08
N THR A 222 -3.13 -10.79 10.77
CA THR A 222 -2.32 -10.96 12.00
C THR A 222 -0.83 -10.65 11.73
N ARG A 223 -0.29 -11.15 10.61
CA ARG A 223 1.10 -10.85 10.22
C ARG A 223 1.32 -9.37 9.91
N THR A 224 0.36 -8.73 9.25
CA THR A 224 0.40 -7.28 8.98
C THR A 224 0.46 -6.48 10.28
N LEU A 225 -0.43 -6.78 11.24
CA LEU A 225 -0.45 -6.11 12.54
C LEU A 225 0.85 -6.34 13.33
N ASN A 226 1.30 -7.59 13.43
CA ASN A 226 2.54 -7.93 14.11
C ASN A 226 3.76 -7.24 13.48
N TRP A 227 3.77 -7.08 12.15
CA TRP A 227 4.85 -6.37 11.45
C TRP A 227 4.90 -4.90 11.86
N PHE A 228 3.77 -4.22 11.84
CA PHE A 228 3.68 -2.83 12.29
C PHE A 228 4.00 -2.69 13.77
N ASP A 229 3.46 -3.56 14.62
CA ASP A 229 3.74 -3.54 16.06
C ASP A 229 5.23 -3.74 16.40
N SER A 230 5.95 -4.48 15.58
CA SER A 230 7.37 -4.78 15.78
C SER A 230 8.29 -3.66 15.30
N HIS A 231 7.88 -2.89 14.30
CA HIS A 231 8.75 -1.97 13.59
C HIS A 231 8.36 -0.48 13.73
N LEU A 232 7.10 -0.14 14.01
CA LEU A 232 6.67 1.25 14.26
C LEU A 232 6.84 1.59 15.75
N ARG A 233 7.83 2.42 16.10
CA ARG A 233 8.26 2.68 17.49
C ARG A 233 8.09 4.14 17.89
#